data_db8863d8f73533957e238a307cdabe8a
#
_entry.id   db8863d8f73533957e238a307cdabe8a
#
_cell.length_a   1.000
_cell.length_b   1.000
_cell.length_c   1.000
_cell.angle_alpha   90.00
_cell.angle_beta   90.00
_cell.angle_gamma   90.00
#
_symmetry.space_group_name_H-M   'P 1'
#
loop_
_entity.id
_entity.type
_entity.pdbx_description
1 polymer ?
#
loop_
_entity_poly.entity_id
_entity_poly.type
_entity_poly.pdbx_seq_one_letter_code
_entity_poly.pdbx_strand_id
1 'polypeptide(L)'
;VGENKIMLEKILIKDALSFEKADLKFSRGLNVFTGVSGAGKSVLINAVLALFGLSQSDASLIEGDIKAKFSLDEFGILNENPNNFRVLKDKSTRYFVNSQMISRQNLLTLTQNFVKFLGAKNTDEINSENLIFLLDFLISKSEPEFDKILADFRAEFKEFTEVKKELEKIENEENKPFSFTSCY
;
A
#
# COMPACT_ATOMS: atom_id res chain seq x y z
N VAL A 1 2.89 22.77 -6.89
CA VAL A 1 3.16 21.43 -6.32
C VAL A 1 2.70 20.43 -7.36
N GLY A 2 3.67 19.80 -8.11
CA GLY A 2 3.36 18.87 -9.20
C GLY A 2 2.72 17.60 -8.62
N GLU A 3 1.52 17.27 -9.11
CA GLU A 3 0.86 16.00 -8.78
C GLU A 3 1.79 14.84 -9.10
N ASN A 4 2.18 14.06 -8.08
CA ASN A 4 2.89 12.80 -8.25
C ASN A 4 1.89 11.75 -8.78
N LYS A 5 1.56 11.87 -10.09
CA LYS A 5 0.56 11.01 -10.72
C LYS A 5 1.24 9.72 -11.16
N ILE A 6 0.92 8.63 -10.47
CA ILE A 6 1.34 7.29 -10.91
C ILE A 6 0.52 6.88 -12.14
N MET A 7 1.17 6.25 -13.11
CA MET A 7 0.53 5.66 -14.27
C MET A 7 1.25 4.37 -14.67
N LEU A 8 0.55 3.27 -14.58
CA LEU A 8 0.95 2.03 -15.24
C LEU A 8 0.63 2.19 -16.74
N GLU A 9 1.65 2.23 -17.59
CA GLU A 9 1.47 2.40 -19.05
C GLU A 9 1.26 1.07 -19.77
N LYS A 10 2.01 0.07 -19.33
CA LYS A 10 2.01 -1.26 -19.95
C LYS A 10 2.25 -2.34 -18.91
N ILE A 11 1.66 -3.52 -19.12
CA ILE A 11 1.99 -4.74 -18.39
C ILE A 11 2.09 -5.91 -19.35
N LEU A 12 3.12 -6.71 -19.17
CA LEU A 12 3.32 -8.00 -19.80
C LEU A 12 3.26 -9.08 -18.72
N ILE A 13 2.41 -10.09 -18.91
CA ILE A 13 2.27 -11.23 -17.99
C ILE A 13 2.48 -12.50 -18.81
N LYS A 14 3.26 -13.46 -18.29
CA LYS A 14 3.47 -14.76 -18.94
C LYS A 14 3.17 -15.91 -17.98
N ASP A 15 2.66 -16.97 -18.53
CA ASP A 15 2.41 -18.25 -17.86
C ASP A 15 1.58 -18.10 -16.58
N ALA A 16 0.47 -17.35 -16.67
CA ALA A 16 -0.49 -17.26 -15.59
C ALA A 16 -1.55 -18.39 -15.71
N LEU A 17 -2.23 -18.70 -14.59
CA LEU A 17 -3.22 -19.79 -14.53
C LEU A 17 -4.30 -19.75 -15.62
N SER A 18 -4.68 -18.55 -16.08
CA SER A 18 -5.81 -18.38 -17.02
C SER A 18 -5.39 -18.02 -18.44
N PHE A 19 -4.10 -17.75 -18.68
CA PHE A 19 -3.59 -17.35 -19.99
C PHE A 19 -2.07 -17.51 -20.07
N GLU A 20 -1.57 -17.91 -21.24
CA GLU A 20 -0.14 -18.05 -21.49
C GLU A 20 0.57 -16.71 -21.57
N LYS A 21 -0.08 -15.71 -22.17
CA LYS A 21 0.49 -14.37 -22.33
C LYS A 21 -0.62 -13.32 -22.36
N ALA A 22 -0.41 -12.26 -21.63
CA ALA A 22 -1.18 -11.02 -21.75
C ALA A 22 -0.21 -9.82 -21.90
N ASP A 23 -0.46 -8.99 -22.91
CA ASP A 23 0.27 -7.75 -23.16
C ASP A 23 -0.76 -6.62 -23.25
N LEU A 24 -0.83 -5.79 -22.22
CA LEU A 24 -1.87 -4.79 -22.05
C LEU A 24 -1.25 -3.40 -21.96
N LYS A 25 -1.89 -2.45 -22.63
CA LYS A 25 -1.61 -1.02 -22.50
C LYS A 25 -2.76 -0.33 -21.78
N PHE A 26 -2.41 0.56 -20.87
CA PHE A 26 -3.38 1.30 -20.08
C PHE A 26 -3.51 2.74 -20.60
N SER A 27 -4.73 3.24 -20.59
CA SER A 27 -5.02 4.65 -20.82
C SER A 27 -4.97 5.42 -19.50
N ARG A 28 -4.83 6.75 -19.59
CA ARG A 28 -4.98 7.62 -18.42
C ARG A 28 -6.43 7.57 -17.90
N GLY A 29 -6.58 7.62 -16.58
CA GLY A 29 -7.87 7.61 -15.92
C GLY A 29 -8.40 6.20 -15.67
N LEU A 30 -9.70 5.99 -15.83
CA LEU A 30 -10.37 4.73 -15.51
C LEU A 30 -10.13 3.69 -16.61
N ASN A 31 -9.60 2.53 -16.23
CA ASN A 31 -9.50 1.34 -17.08
C ASN A 31 -10.43 0.27 -16.51
N VAL A 32 -11.33 -0.28 -17.31
CA VAL A 32 -12.35 -1.23 -16.89
C VAL A 32 -12.12 -2.59 -17.53
N PHE A 33 -12.07 -3.65 -16.71
CA PHE A 33 -11.97 -5.03 -17.15
C PHE A 33 -13.30 -5.74 -16.96
N THR A 34 -13.94 -6.15 -18.04
CA THR A 34 -15.21 -6.87 -18.05
C THR A 34 -15.03 -8.27 -18.61
N GLY A 35 -15.92 -9.17 -18.25
CA GLY A 35 -15.91 -10.55 -18.75
C GLY A 35 -16.72 -11.48 -17.85
N VAL A 36 -17.05 -12.65 -18.35
CA VAL A 36 -17.76 -13.69 -17.61
C VAL A 36 -16.97 -14.18 -16.39
N SER A 37 -17.62 -14.87 -15.47
CA SER A 37 -16.93 -15.52 -14.34
C SER A 37 -15.91 -16.53 -14.89
N GLY A 38 -14.71 -16.57 -14.29
CA GLY A 38 -13.63 -17.44 -14.77
C GLY A 38 -12.77 -16.88 -15.91
N ALA A 39 -13.09 -15.71 -16.48
CA ALA A 39 -12.33 -15.11 -17.60
C ALA A 39 -10.91 -14.60 -17.23
N GLY A 40 -10.39 -14.89 -16.03
CA GLY A 40 -9.05 -14.48 -15.62
C GLY A 40 -8.93 -13.05 -15.06
N LYS A 41 -10.04 -12.31 -14.85
CA LYS A 41 -10.00 -10.94 -14.31
C LYS A 41 -9.25 -10.82 -12.99
N SER A 42 -9.51 -11.71 -12.04
CA SER A 42 -8.82 -11.74 -10.74
C SER A 42 -7.34 -12.12 -10.87
N VAL A 43 -7.01 -13.01 -11.81
CA VAL A 43 -5.61 -13.36 -12.11
C VAL A 43 -4.85 -12.15 -12.64
N LEU A 44 -5.48 -11.38 -13.53
CA LEU A 44 -4.91 -10.12 -14.04
C LEU A 44 -4.71 -9.09 -12.94
N ILE A 45 -5.72 -8.85 -12.10
CA ILE A 45 -5.61 -7.89 -10.98
C ILE A 45 -4.53 -8.33 -9.99
N ASN A 46 -4.47 -9.62 -9.64
CA ASN A 46 -3.42 -10.14 -8.77
C ASN A 46 -2.02 -9.99 -9.38
N ALA A 47 -1.87 -10.13 -10.69
CA ALA A 47 -0.60 -9.89 -11.37
C ALA A 47 -0.21 -8.38 -11.30
N VAL A 48 -1.16 -7.47 -11.50
CA VAL A 48 -0.92 -6.03 -11.31
C VAL A 48 -0.50 -5.72 -9.87
N LEU A 49 -1.19 -6.28 -8.87
CA LEU A 49 -0.84 -6.09 -7.46
C LEU A 49 0.52 -6.71 -7.10
N ALA A 50 0.85 -7.87 -7.69
CA ALA A 50 2.13 -8.53 -7.48
C ALA A 50 3.30 -7.69 -8.00
N LEU A 51 3.10 -6.94 -9.09
CA LEU A 51 4.10 -6.01 -9.62
C LEU A 51 4.51 -4.96 -8.58
N PHE A 52 3.61 -4.57 -7.70
CA PHE A 52 3.84 -3.64 -6.61
C PHE A 52 4.17 -4.32 -5.26
N GLY A 53 4.33 -5.64 -5.24
CA GLY A 53 4.59 -6.41 -4.02
C GLY A 53 3.37 -6.64 -3.11
N LEU A 54 2.19 -6.12 -3.48
CA LEU A 54 0.95 -6.17 -2.67
C LEU A 54 0.27 -7.53 -2.67
N SER A 55 0.48 -8.36 -3.70
CA SER A 55 -0.08 -9.70 -3.81
C SER A 55 0.97 -10.71 -4.25
N GLN A 56 0.57 -11.98 -4.33
CA GLN A 56 1.32 -13.03 -5.01
C GLN A 56 0.61 -13.38 -6.32
N SER A 57 1.38 -13.76 -7.32
CA SER A 57 0.87 -14.25 -8.61
C SER A 57 1.49 -15.60 -8.96
N ASP A 58 0.77 -16.40 -9.73
CA ASP A 58 1.29 -17.66 -10.27
C ASP A 58 2.05 -17.47 -11.59
N ALA A 59 1.97 -16.28 -12.19
CA ALA A 59 2.68 -15.97 -13.42
C ALA A 59 4.20 -16.13 -13.28
N SER A 60 4.84 -16.70 -14.29
CA SER A 60 6.31 -16.87 -14.33
C SER A 60 7.04 -15.55 -14.49
N LEU A 61 6.45 -14.63 -15.25
CA LEU A 61 6.95 -13.28 -15.49
C LEU A 61 5.81 -12.27 -15.44
N ILE A 62 6.04 -11.19 -14.69
CA ILE A 62 5.24 -9.97 -14.77
C ILE A 62 6.21 -8.82 -14.98
N GLU A 63 5.96 -7.98 -15.98
CA GLU A 63 6.78 -6.83 -16.29
C GLU A 63 5.87 -5.65 -16.60
N GLY A 64 6.17 -4.47 -16.03
CA GLY A 64 5.34 -3.29 -16.23
C GLY A 64 6.14 -2.01 -16.26
N ASP A 65 5.72 -1.11 -17.14
CA ASP A 65 6.29 0.24 -17.29
C ASP A 65 5.43 1.25 -16.53
N ILE A 66 6.03 1.92 -15.56
CA ILE A 66 5.34 2.79 -14.62
C ILE A 66 5.93 4.20 -14.67
N LYS A 67 5.10 5.16 -15.01
CA LYS A 67 5.43 6.60 -14.87
C LYS A 67 5.05 7.07 -13.48
N ALA A 68 6.05 7.33 -12.66
CA ALA A 68 5.94 8.01 -11.38
C ALA A 68 7.32 8.48 -10.93
N LYS A 69 7.35 9.46 -10.06
CA LYS A 69 8.57 9.82 -9.34
C LYS A 69 8.62 9.00 -8.05
N PHE A 70 9.48 8.03 -8.00
CA PHE A 70 9.76 7.22 -6.82
C PHE A 70 11.05 7.71 -6.15
N SER A 71 11.17 7.51 -4.83
CA SER A 71 12.43 7.71 -4.09
C SER A 71 13.34 6.48 -4.25
N LEU A 72 13.71 6.15 -5.51
CA LEU A 72 14.52 4.98 -5.83
C LEU A 72 15.98 5.12 -5.40
N ASP A 73 16.46 6.33 -5.28
CA ASP A 73 17.80 6.70 -4.79
C ASP A 73 18.05 6.19 -3.35
N GLU A 74 17.04 6.13 -2.50
CA GLU A 74 17.11 5.52 -1.16
C GLU A 74 17.51 4.04 -1.20
N PHE A 75 17.24 3.36 -2.32
CA PHE A 75 17.57 1.95 -2.56
C PHE A 75 18.77 1.79 -3.51
N GLY A 76 19.45 2.87 -3.87
CA GLY A 76 20.57 2.87 -4.81
C GLY A 76 20.16 2.58 -6.26
N ILE A 77 18.89 2.78 -6.61
CA ILE A 77 18.32 2.53 -7.94
C ILE A 77 18.12 3.87 -8.65
N LEU A 78 18.61 3.97 -9.89
CA LEU A 78 18.40 5.15 -10.71
C LEU A 78 16.95 5.21 -11.22
N ASN A 79 16.36 6.41 -11.16
CA ASN A 79 15.06 6.66 -11.74
C ASN A 79 15.14 6.69 -13.27
N GLU A 80 14.22 5.99 -13.91
CA GLU A 80 13.98 6.01 -15.35
C GLU A 80 12.59 6.60 -15.66
N ASN A 81 12.26 6.85 -16.90
CA ASN A 81 10.96 7.36 -17.30
C ASN A 81 10.48 6.74 -18.61
N PRO A 82 9.64 5.70 -18.57
CA PRO A 82 9.06 5.06 -17.39
C PRO A 82 10.06 4.20 -16.60
N ASN A 83 9.79 3.96 -15.31
CA ASN A 83 10.48 2.95 -14.53
C ASN A 83 9.93 1.57 -14.87
N ASN A 84 10.82 0.59 -15.09
CA ASN A 84 10.45 -0.79 -15.37
C ASN A 84 10.44 -1.62 -14.09
N PHE A 85 9.28 -2.18 -13.76
CA PHE A 85 9.10 -3.09 -12.64
C PHE A 85 8.96 -4.51 -13.17
N ARG A 86 9.62 -5.48 -12.53
CA ARG A 86 9.58 -6.87 -12.97
C ARG A 86 9.48 -7.83 -11.79
N VAL A 87 8.65 -8.85 -11.93
CA VAL A 87 8.53 -9.98 -11.01
C VAL A 87 8.85 -11.25 -11.80
N LEU A 88 9.80 -12.02 -11.30
CA LEU A 88 10.15 -13.34 -11.83
C LEU A 88 9.82 -14.39 -10.78
N LYS A 89 9.12 -15.45 -11.18
CA LYS A 89 8.78 -16.59 -10.34
C LYS A 89 9.25 -17.86 -11.00
N ASP A 90 10.20 -18.52 -10.36
CA ASP A 90 10.58 -19.90 -10.65
C ASP A 90 10.46 -20.73 -9.34
N LYS A 91 11.57 -21.07 -8.71
CA LYS A 91 11.63 -21.68 -7.38
C LYS A 91 11.34 -20.67 -6.26
N SER A 92 11.62 -19.39 -6.49
CA SER A 92 11.36 -18.28 -5.60
C SER A 92 10.90 -17.06 -6.37
N THR A 93 10.18 -16.15 -5.70
CA THR A 93 9.75 -14.90 -6.32
C THR A 93 10.83 -13.83 -6.12
N ARG A 94 11.26 -13.21 -7.20
CA ARG A 94 12.25 -12.13 -7.22
C ARG A 94 11.66 -10.88 -7.84
N TYR A 95 11.98 -9.74 -7.26
CA TYR A 95 11.49 -8.44 -7.67
C TYR A 95 12.63 -7.58 -8.19
N PHE A 96 12.37 -6.81 -9.24
CA PHE A 96 13.35 -5.92 -9.86
C PHE A 96 12.68 -4.58 -10.19
N VAL A 97 13.45 -3.51 -10.06
CA VAL A 97 13.12 -2.17 -10.55
C VAL A 97 14.31 -1.66 -11.36
N ASN A 98 14.07 -1.23 -12.59
CA ASN A 98 15.11 -0.78 -13.54
C ASN A 98 16.27 -1.78 -13.61
N SER A 99 15.93 -3.08 -13.76
CA SER A 99 16.87 -4.21 -13.83
C SER A 99 17.66 -4.50 -12.54
N GLN A 100 17.48 -3.74 -11.45
CA GLN A 100 18.13 -3.99 -10.17
C GLN A 100 17.20 -4.75 -9.24
N MET A 101 17.74 -5.74 -8.52
CA MET A 101 16.95 -6.57 -7.60
C MET A 101 16.60 -5.77 -6.35
N ILE A 102 15.33 -5.85 -5.94
CA ILE A 102 14.81 -5.22 -4.73
C ILE A 102 14.09 -6.27 -3.87
N SER A 103 14.17 -6.14 -2.55
CA SER A 103 13.39 -6.99 -1.65
C SER A 103 11.90 -6.65 -1.74
N ARG A 104 11.01 -7.64 -1.49
CA ARG A 104 9.57 -7.38 -1.44
C ARG A 104 9.22 -6.30 -0.43
N GLN A 105 9.88 -6.29 0.73
CA GLN A 105 9.63 -5.31 1.78
C GLN A 105 9.96 -3.88 1.32
N ASN A 106 11.12 -3.68 0.69
CA ASN A 106 11.52 -2.38 0.13
C ASN A 106 10.58 -1.94 -0.99
N LEU A 107 10.15 -2.89 -1.84
CA LEU A 107 9.18 -2.62 -2.89
C LEU A 107 7.83 -2.15 -2.31
N LEU A 108 7.34 -2.79 -1.24
CA LEU A 108 6.12 -2.37 -0.53
C LEU A 108 6.27 -0.97 0.06
N THR A 109 7.38 -0.69 0.74
CA THR A 109 7.68 0.66 1.27
C THR A 109 7.65 1.72 0.17
N LEU A 110 8.23 1.40 -0.99
CA LEU A 110 8.26 2.28 -2.15
C LEU A 110 6.84 2.56 -2.73
N THR A 111 5.97 1.54 -2.76
CA THR A 111 4.70 1.57 -3.51
C THR A 111 3.46 1.81 -2.67
N GLN A 112 3.48 1.61 -1.35
CA GLN A 112 2.33 1.69 -0.44
C GLN A 112 1.58 3.03 -0.48
N ASN A 113 2.29 4.13 -0.75
CA ASN A 113 1.70 5.47 -0.83
C ASN A 113 1.09 5.77 -2.21
N PHE A 114 1.34 4.94 -3.20
CA PHE A 114 0.91 5.16 -4.58
C PHE A 114 -0.21 4.21 -5.01
N VAL A 115 -0.27 3.01 -4.44
CA VAL A 115 -1.21 1.97 -4.86
C VAL A 115 -2.15 1.62 -3.71
N LYS A 116 -3.45 1.73 -3.96
CA LYS A 116 -4.51 1.28 -3.05
C LYS A 116 -5.35 0.24 -3.78
N PHE A 117 -5.60 -0.87 -3.11
CA PHE A 117 -6.47 -1.93 -3.61
C PHE A 117 -7.75 -2.01 -2.76
N LEU A 118 -8.89 -1.91 -3.41
CA LEU A 118 -10.19 -2.06 -2.77
C LEU A 118 -10.85 -3.32 -3.32
N GLY A 119 -10.89 -4.37 -2.52
CA GLY A 119 -11.48 -5.66 -2.88
C GLY A 119 -12.75 -5.94 -2.09
N ALA A 120 -13.74 -6.57 -2.72
CA ALA A 120 -15.00 -6.92 -2.06
C ALA A 120 -14.84 -7.88 -0.86
N LYS A 121 -13.71 -8.59 -0.76
CA LYS A 121 -13.41 -9.49 0.36
C LYS A 121 -12.55 -8.87 1.45
N ASN A 122 -11.95 -7.71 1.20
CA ASN A 122 -11.11 -6.99 2.15
C ASN A 122 -11.94 -5.87 2.79
N THR A 123 -12.98 -6.26 3.52
CA THR A 123 -13.77 -5.31 4.32
C THR A 123 -12.93 -4.65 5.41
N ASP A 124 -11.81 -5.25 5.81
CA ASP A 124 -10.89 -4.69 6.80
C ASP A 124 -10.10 -3.47 6.25
N GLU A 125 -9.98 -3.32 4.92
CA GLU A 125 -9.39 -2.13 4.30
C GLU A 125 -10.37 -0.95 4.18
N ILE A 126 -11.68 -1.22 4.27
CA ILE A 126 -12.73 -0.21 4.45
C ILE A 126 -13.03 -0.10 5.96
N ASN A 127 -12.00 -0.12 6.78
CA ASN A 127 -12.16 0.24 8.19
C ASN A 127 -12.40 1.75 8.30
N SER A 128 -12.95 2.16 9.44
CA SER A 128 -13.26 3.57 9.71
C SER A 128 -12.03 4.47 9.55
N GLU A 129 -10.83 3.97 9.84
CA GLU A 129 -9.57 4.72 9.74
C GLU A 129 -9.20 5.06 8.29
N ASN A 130 -9.35 4.10 7.37
CA ASN A 130 -9.10 4.32 5.94
C ASN A 130 -10.15 5.24 5.30
N LEU A 131 -11.40 5.17 5.76
CA LEU A 131 -12.46 6.09 5.31
C LEU A 131 -12.19 7.52 5.81
N ILE A 132 -11.77 7.68 7.07
CA ILE A 132 -11.38 8.98 7.62
C ILE A 132 -10.21 9.55 6.83
N PHE A 133 -9.18 8.75 6.57
CA PHE A 133 -8.02 9.19 5.76
C PHE A 133 -8.44 9.66 4.35
N LEU A 134 -9.37 8.95 3.70
CA LEU A 134 -9.91 9.33 2.39
C LEU A 134 -10.70 10.64 2.46
N LEU A 135 -11.50 10.83 3.51
CA LEU A 135 -12.24 12.07 3.76
C LEU A 135 -11.29 13.23 4.02
N ASP A 136 -10.31 13.05 4.90
CA ASP A 136 -9.26 14.03 5.20
C ASP A 136 -8.55 14.47 3.90
N PHE A 137 -8.17 13.50 3.06
CA PHE A 137 -7.53 13.77 1.76
C PHE A 137 -8.43 14.55 0.79
N LEU A 138 -9.73 14.27 0.77
CA LEU A 138 -10.68 15.00 -0.09
C LEU A 138 -10.91 16.42 0.43
N ILE A 139 -11.01 16.61 1.74
CA ILE A 139 -11.23 17.90 2.37
C ILE A 139 -9.98 18.79 2.22
N SER A 140 -8.77 18.24 2.40
CA SER A 140 -7.53 19.00 2.25
C SER A 140 -7.32 19.57 0.83
N LYS A 141 -7.97 18.97 -0.18
CA LYS A 141 -7.98 19.49 -1.55
C LYS A 141 -8.92 20.67 -1.75
N SER A 142 -10.00 20.75 -0.99
CA SER A 142 -11.03 21.79 -1.10
C SER A 142 -10.85 22.93 -0.10
N GLU A 143 -10.25 22.65 1.06
CA GLU A 143 -10.10 23.60 2.17
C GLU A 143 -8.63 23.73 2.59
N PRO A 144 -7.92 24.79 2.18
CA PRO A 144 -6.48 24.94 2.46
C PRO A 144 -6.10 25.02 3.94
N GLU A 145 -7.02 25.43 4.81
CA GLU A 145 -6.79 25.53 6.27
C GLU A 145 -6.96 24.17 6.98
N PHE A 146 -7.56 23.19 6.34
CA PHE A 146 -7.89 21.90 6.95
C PHE A 146 -6.64 21.16 7.43
N ASP A 147 -5.55 21.17 6.67
CA ASP A 147 -4.32 20.46 7.04
C ASP A 147 -3.72 21.02 8.35
N LYS A 148 -3.85 22.31 8.59
CA LYS A 148 -3.39 22.96 9.84
C LYS A 148 -4.27 22.52 11.01
N ILE A 149 -5.59 22.59 10.85
CA ILE A 149 -6.55 22.18 11.88
C ILE A 149 -6.35 20.70 12.24
N LEU A 150 -6.13 19.84 11.22
CA LEU A 150 -5.88 18.41 11.41
C LEU A 150 -4.56 18.14 12.15
N ALA A 151 -3.52 18.91 11.86
CA ALA A 151 -2.24 18.80 12.56
C ALA A 151 -2.36 19.21 14.03
N ASP A 152 -3.03 20.32 14.31
CA ASP A 152 -3.28 20.82 15.66
C ASP A 152 -4.11 19.80 16.46
N PHE A 153 -5.22 19.28 15.88
CA PHE A 153 -6.03 18.24 16.48
C PHE A 153 -5.23 16.98 16.82
N ARG A 154 -4.38 16.51 15.90
CA ARG A 154 -3.57 15.30 16.13
C ARG A 154 -2.55 15.49 17.25
N ALA A 155 -1.99 16.69 17.39
CA ALA A 155 -1.06 17.02 18.47
C ALA A 155 -1.78 17.00 19.85
N GLU A 156 -2.93 17.66 19.96
CA GLU A 156 -3.74 17.69 21.17
C GLU A 156 -4.30 16.29 21.52
N PHE A 157 -4.74 15.53 20.54
CA PHE A 157 -5.25 14.16 20.76
C PHE A 157 -4.16 13.21 21.25
N LYS A 158 -2.91 13.39 20.79
CA LYS A 158 -1.78 12.61 21.27
C LYS A 158 -1.50 12.94 22.75
N GLU A 159 -1.45 14.20 23.11
CA GLU A 159 -1.25 14.65 24.49
C GLU A 159 -2.36 14.12 25.40
N PHE A 160 -3.62 14.27 24.99
CA PHE A 160 -4.76 13.71 25.72
C PHE A 160 -4.63 12.19 25.95
N THR A 161 -4.18 11.45 24.93
CA THR A 161 -4.03 10.00 25.02
C THR A 161 -2.90 9.59 25.96
N GLU A 162 -1.82 10.36 26.03
CA GLU A 162 -0.71 10.15 26.94
C GLU A 162 -1.14 10.40 28.40
N VAL A 163 -1.80 11.53 28.67
CA VAL A 163 -2.35 11.85 29.99
C VAL A 163 -3.38 10.82 30.46
N LYS A 164 -4.25 10.36 29.57
CA LYS A 164 -5.23 9.32 29.89
C LYS A 164 -4.57 7.99 30.28
N LYS A 165 -3.50 7.60 29.60
CA LYS A 165 -2.72 6.39 29.94
C LYS A 165 -2.01 6.52 31.29
N GLU A 166 -1.52 7.69 31.63
CA GLU A 166 -0.92 7.94 32.94
C GLU A 166 -1.97 7.86 34.05
N LEU A 167 -3.15 8.44 33.84
CA LEU A 167 -4.26 8.34 34.77
C LEU A 167 -4.67 6.89 35.02
N GLU A 168 -4.86 6.12 33.97
CA GLU A 168 -5.19 4.67 34.07
C GLU A 168 -4.11 3.87 34.81
N LYS A 169 -2.84 4.23 34.69
CA LYS A 169 -1.77 3.61 35.48
C LYS A 169 -1.89 3.90 36.96
N ILE A 170 -2.12 5.17 37.30
CA ILE A 170 -2.27 5.60 38.71
C ILE A 170 -3.47 4.93 39.35
N GLU A 171 -4.62 4.90 38.68
CA GLU A 171 -5.83 4.23 39.15
C GLU A 171 -5.61 2.70 39.36
N ASN A 172 -4.85 2.06 38.47
CA ASN A 172 -4.50 0.65 38.60
C ASN A 172 -3.49 0.35 39.73
N GLU A 173 -2.64 1.32 40.06
CA GLU A 173 -1.71 1.23 41.20
C GLU A 173 -2.43 1.40 42.53
N GLU A 174 -3.39 2.32 42.64
CA GLU A 174 -4.22 2.54 43.82
C GLU A 174 -5.14 1.34 44.12
N ASN A 175 -5.63 0.65 43.07
CA ASN A 175 -6.51 -0.50 43.21
C ASN A 175 -5.78 -1.84 43.47
N LYS A 176 -4.46 -1.85 43.61
CA LYS A 176 -3.75 -3.07 44.02
C LYS A 176 -4.04 -3.39 45.47
N PRO A 177 -4.60 -4.57 45.81
CA PRO A 177 -4.85 -4.98 47.19
C PRO A 177 -3.53 -5.06 47.97
N PHE A 178 -3.46 -4.42 49.13
CA PHE A 178 -2.33 -4.54 50.06
C PHE A 178 -2.15 -6.01 50.41
N SER A 179 -1.12 -6.66 49.87
CA SER A 179 -0.73 -7.99 50.32
C SER A 179 0.06 -7.82 51.63
N PHE A 180 -0.58 -8.06 52.78
CA PHE A 180 0.13 -8.27 54.03
C PHE A 180 0.91 -9.58 53.94
N THR A 181 2.19 -9.48 53.70
CA THR A 181 3.08 -10.64 53.90
C THR A 181 3.24 -10.78 55.40
N SER A 182 2.52 -11.75 55.98
CA SER A 182 2.71 -12.15 57.36
C SER A 182 4.08 -12.83 57.48
N CYS A 183 5.03 -12.17 58.12
CA CYS A 183 6.25 -12.80 58.59
C CYS A 183 5.92 -13.68 59.81
N TYR A 184 6.08 -15.00 59.66
CA TYR A 184 6.28 -15.95 60.76
C TYR A 184 7.67 -16.53 60.63
#